data_0b25706a3b86826d2fe7249b43947c4c
#
_entry.id   0b25706a3b86826d2fe7249b43947c4c
#
_cell.length_a   1.000
_cell.length_b   1.000
_cell.length_c   1.000
_cell.angle_alpha   90.00
_cell.angle_beta   90.00
_cell.angle_gamma   90.00
#
_symmetry.space_group_name_H-M   'P 1'
#
loop_
_entity.id
_entity.type
_entity.pdbx_description
1 polymer ?
#
loop_
_entity_poly.entity_id
_entity_poly.type
_entity_poly.pdbx_seq_one_letter_code
_entity_poly.pdbx_strand_id
1 'polypeptide(L)'
;ISGHGDGDPGASSKFGVEATETVVMVQKIKETLGNYAQVELYPTNRNAFKDLGKGCCQVKFGDYDYVLEVHFNSCVNDLAGNGKTTGTEIYVTTAEKTVGVETKIVEKIAALGLKNRGVKRTNWRVIARAKASGTSSALLEVCFIDDKDDMQIYTA
;
A
#
# COMPACT_ATOMS: atom_id res chain seq x y z
N ILE A 1 4.20 -1.60 -6.21
CA ILE A 1 4.77 -2.71 -5.43
C ILE A 1 3.65 -3.29 -4.58
N SER A 2 3.41 -4.61 -4.66
CA SER A 2 2.58 -5.32 -3.68
C SER A 2 3.36 -5.56 -2.40
N GLY A 3 2.77 -5.28 -1.25
CA GLY A 3 3.35 -5.65 0.04
C GLY A 3 3.34 -7.16 0.26
N HIS A 4 4.27 -7.64 1.07
CA HIS A 4 4.41 -9.06 1.42
C HIS A 4 4.74 -9.98 0.22
N GLY A 5 4.35 -11.26 0.25
CA GLY A 5 4.71 -12.24 -0.77
C GLY A 5 6.01 -13.00 -0.47
N ASP A 6 6.41 -13.90 -1.36
CA ASP A 6 7.60 -14.77 -1.18
C ASP A 6 7.59 -15.50 0.18
N GLY A 7 6.46 -16.17 0.49
CA GLY A 7 6.27 -16.92 1.74
C GLY A 7 5.90 -16.05 2.96
N ASP A 8 5.77 -14.75 2.80
CA ASP A 8 5.26 -13.83 3.81
C ASP A 8 3.79 -13.50 3.50
N PRO A 9 2.82 -14.00 4.28
CA PRO A 9 1.41 -13.74 4.01
C PRO A 9 0.96 -12.32 4.39
N GLY A 10 1.74 -11.57 5.19
CA GLY A 10 1.26 -10.37 5.83
C GLY A 10 0.13 -10.65 6.82
N ALA A 11 -0.74 -9.69 7.02
CA ALA A 11 -1.93 -9.87 7.83
C ALA A 11 -2.91 -10.85 7.20
N SER A 12 -3.59 -11.63 8.03
CA SER A 12 -4.56 -12.63 7.59
C SER A 12 -5.80 -12.60 8.48
N SER A 13 -6.96 -12.67 7.86
CA SER A 13 -8.26 -12.73 8.54
C SER A 13 -9.21 -13.67 7.80
N LYS A 14 -10.44 -13.79 8.29
CA LYS A 14 -11.49 -14.52 7.54
C LYS A 14 -11.90 -13.81 6.24
N PHE A 15 -11.52 -12.56 6.06
CA PHE A 15 -11.89 -11.76 4.88
C PHE A 15 -10.85 -11.83 3.77
N GLY A 16 -9.60 -12.17 4.08
CA GLY A 16 -8.53 -12.25 3.09
C GLY A 16 -7.14 -12.42 3.69
N VAL A 17 -6.18 -12.54 2.80
CA VAL A 17 -4.74 -12.60 3.10
C VAL A 17 -4.07 -11.41 2.41
N GLU A 18 -3.36 -10.61 3.15
CA GLU A 18 -2.80 -9.35 2.66
C GLU A 18 -1.92 -9.51 1.41
N ALA A 19 -1.03 -10.50 1.39
CA ALA A 19 -0.18 -10.77 0.22
C ALA A 19 -0.98 -11.06 -1.05
N THR A 20 -2.19 -11.62 -0.94
CA THR A 20 -3.08 -11.87 -2.08
C THR A 20 -3.78 -10.59 -2.51
N GLU A 21 -4.36 -9.86 -1.56
CA GLU A 21 -5.13 -8.65 -1.84
C GLU A 21 -4.25 -7.52 -2.38
N THR A 22 -3.01 -7.39 -1.91
CA THR A 22 -2.08 -6.40 -2.44
C THR A 22 -1.73 -6.66 -3.91
N VAL A 23 -1.57 -7.92 -4.32
CA VAL A 23 -1.36 -8.28 -5.74
C VAL A 23 -2.57 -7.90 -6.59
N VAL A 24 -3.78 -8.23 -6.13
CA VAL A 24 -5.03 -7.84 -6.82
C VAL A 24 -5.11 -6.32 -6.98
N MET A 25 -4.81 -5.58 -5.91
CA MET A 25 -4.88 -4.12 -5.93
C MET A 25 -3.87 -3.49 -6.89
N VAL A 26 -2.59 -3.92 -6.88
CA VAL A 26 -1.60 -3.34 -7.79
C VAL A 26 -1.87 -3.67 -9.26
N GLN A 27 -2.47 -4.82 -9.55
CA GLN A 27 -2.91 -5.17 -10.89
C GLN A 27 -4.04 -4.25 -11.36
N LYS A 28 -5.05 -4.01 -10.53
CA LYS A 28 -6.14 -3.05 -10.83
C LYS A 28 -5.62 -1.63 -11.01
N ILE A 29 -4.66 -1.19 -10.19
CA ILE A 29 -4.00 0.12 -10.35
C ILE A 29 -3.31 0.20 -11.71
N LYS A 30 -2.54 -0.81 -12.09
CA LYS A 30 -1.87 -0.86 -13.40
C LYS A 30 -2.87 -0.80 -14.55
N GLU A 31 -3.92 -1.60 -14.51
CA GLU A 31 -4.96 -1.61 -15.55
C GLU A 31 -5.64 -0.24 -15.68
N THR A 32 -5.98 0.38 -14.56
CA THR A 32 -6.68 1.68 -14.54
C THR A 32 -5.79 2.82 -15.00
N LEU A 33 -4.54 2.85 -14.56
CA LEU A 33 -3.61 3.95 -14.87
C LEU A 33 -2.89 3.76 -16.20
N GLY A 34 -2.88 2.57 -16.79
CA GLY A 34 -2.11 2.25 -17.99
C GLY A 34 -2.42 3.12 -19.22
N ASN A 35 -3.58 3.78 -19.24
CA ASN A 35 -3.95 4.75 -20.27
C ASN A 35 -3.42 6.17 -20.01
N TYR A 36 -2.92 6.44 -18.82
CA TYR A 36 -2.51 7.79 -18.37
C TYR A 36 -1.04 7.87 -17.98
N ALA A 37 -0.43 6.73 -17.60
CA ALA A 37 0.95 6.65 -17.14
C ALA A 37 1.54 5.29 -17.50
N GLN A 38 2.87 5.24 -17.66
CA GLN A 38 3.58 3.98 -17.75
C GLN A 38 3.66 3.39 -16.32
N VAL A 39 2.99 2.25 -16.10
CA VAL A 39 2.97 1.58 -14.81
C VAL A 39 3.71 0.25 -14.91
N GLU A 40 4.73 0.09 -14.08
CA GLU A 40 5.49 -1.14 -13.95
C GLU A 40 5.22 -1.76 -12.57
N LEU A 41 5.00 -3.08 -12.54
CA LEU A 41 4.83 -3.82 -11.28
C LEU A 41 6.16 -4.45 -10.87
N TYR A 42 6.52 -4.30 -9.59
CA TYR A 42 7.51 -5.18 -8.99
C TYR A 42 7.03 -6.63 -9.12
N PRO A 43 7.91 -7.62 -9.40
CA PRO A 43 7.47 -8.99 -9.59
C PRO A 43 6.59 -9.49 -8.44
N THR A 44 5.34 -9.85 -8.74
CA THR A 44 4.31 -10.15 -7.73
C THR A 44 4.52 -11.47 -6.98
N ASN A 45 5.45 -12.29 -7.45
CA ASN A 45 5.92 -13.51 -6.77
C ASN A 45 7.12 -13.25 -5.84
N ARG A 46 7.51 -12.00 -5.64
CA ARG A 46 8.64 -11.59 -4.80
C ARG A 46 8.17 -10.63 -3.70
N ASN A 47 9.06 -10.38 -2.75
CA ASN A 47 8.86 -9.45 -1.65
C ASN A 47 9.94 -8.37 -1.69
N ALA A 48 9.58 -7.14 -2.08
CA ALA A 48 10.51 -6.03 -2.23
C ALA A 48 11.26 -5.72 -0.91
N PHE A 49 10.59 -5.82 0.23
CA PHE A 49 11.20 -5.61 1.54
C PHE A 49 12.32 -6.63 1.83
N LYS A 50 12.07 -7.92 1.53
CA LYS A 50 13.07 -8.98 1.67
C LYS A 50 14.21 -8.80 0.68
N ASP A 51 13.89 -8.49 -0.57
CA ASP A 51 14.88 -8.31 -1.63
C ASP A 51 15.84 -7.16 -1.32
N LEU A 52 15.33 -6.05 -0.82
CA LEU A 52 16.14 -4.93 -0.36
C LEU A 52 17.05 -5.32 0.81
N GLY A 53 16.55 -6.11 1.75
CA GLY A 53 17.34 -6.63 2.86
C GLY A 53 18.47 -7.56 2.43
N LYS A 54 18.28 -8.28 1.33
CA LYS A 54 19.27 -9.20 0.75
C LYS A 54 20.17 -8.54 -0.31
N GLY A 55 19.93 -7.29 -0.67
CA GLY A 55 20.66 -6.59 -1.73
C GLY A 55 20.34 -7.10 -3.15
N CYS A 56 19.18 -7.72 -3.35
CA CYS A 56 18.77 -8.31 -4.63
C CYS A 56 17.46 -7.69 -5.18
N CYS A 57 17.26 -6.40 -4.92
CA CYS A 57 16.12 -5.65 -5.46
C CYS A 57 16.06 -5.76 -6.99
N GLN A 58 14.87 -5.99 -7.52
CA GLN A 58 14.66 -6.28 -8.94
C GLN A 58 14.58 -5.03 -9.82
N VAL A 59 14.50 -3.85 -9.21
CA VAL A 59 14.37 -2.57 -9.92
C VAL A 59 15.33 -1.54 -9.33
N LYS A 60 15.67 -0.53 -10.12
CA LYS A 60 16.36 0.67 -9.65
C LYS A 60 15.32 1.76 -9.43
N PHE A 61 15.03 2.09 -8.19
CA PHE A 61 13.98 3.07 -7.87
C PHE A 61 14.20 4.44 -8.53
N GLY A 62 15.46 4.85 -8.72
CA GLY A 62 15.77 6.10 -9.40
C GLY A 62 15.36 6.20 -10.87
N ASP A 63 14.93 5.09 -11.48
CA ASP A 63 14.43 5.07 -12.87
C ASP A 63 12.94 5.43 -12.97
N TYR A 64 12.27 5.69 -11.83
CA TYR A 64 10.83 5.97 -11.74
C TYR A 64 10.55 7.36 -11.19
N ASP A 65 9.47 7.98 -11.64
CA ASP A 65 8.99 9.27 -11.13
C ASP A 65 8.33 9.13 -9.75
N TYR A 66 7.71 7.98 -9.48
CA TYR A 66 7.01 7.70 -8.23
C TYR A 66 6.99 6.20 -7.92
N VAL A 67 7.14 5.86 -6.65
CA VAL A 67 7.02 4.48 -6.15
C VAL A 67 5.88 4.38 -5.15
N LEU A 68 4.87 3.57 -5.47
CA LEU A 68 3.77 3.25 -4.57
C LEU A 68 3.91 1.80 -4.09
N GLU A 69 3.98 1.62 -2.78
CA GLU A 69 3.85 0.33 -2.11
C GLU A 69 2.43 0.20 -1.56
N VAL A 70 1.79 -0.95 -1.73
CA VAL A 70 0.40 -1.18 -1.35
C VAL A 70 0.33 -2.26 -0.28
N HIS A 71 -0.35 -1.95 0.80
CA HIS A 71 -0.57 -2.79 1.98
C HIS A 71 -2.04 -2.76 2.43
N PHE A 72 -2.38 -3.64 3.34
CA PHE A 72 -3.62 -3.61 4.11
C PHE A 72 -3.27 -3.61 5.60
N ASN A 73 -3.86 -2.70 6.33
CA ASN A 73 -3.67 -2.58 7.78
C ASN A 73 -4.36 -3.74 8.53
N SER A 74 -3.95 -3.99 9.75
CA SER A 74 -4.62 -4.90 10.67
C SER A 74 -4.46 -4.46 12.11
N CYS A 75 -5.37 -4.85 12.98
CA CYS A 75 -5.30 -4.50 14.41
C CYS A 75 -5.95 -5.54 15.30
N VAL A 76 -7.26 -5.41 15.56
CA VAL A 76 -7.95 -6.14 16.63
C VAL A 76 -8.86 -7.26 16.12
N ASN A 77 -8.83 -7.58 14.87
CA ASN A 77 -9.62 -8.63 14.25
C ASN A 77 -11.14 -8.44 14.49
N ASP A 78 -11.66 -7.30 14.03
CA ASP A 78 -13.07 -6.93 14.22
C ASP A 78 -13.97 -7.64 13.22
N LEU A 79 -14.29 -8.89 13.52
CA LEU A 79 -15.11 -9.74 12.66
C LEU A 79 -16.60 -9.40 12.67
N ALA A 80 -17.05 -8.62 13.66
CA ALA A 80 -18.45 -8.20 13.80
C ALA A 80 -18.75 -6.86 13.15
N GLY A 81 -17.76 -5.99 13.09
CA GLY A 81 -17.88 -4.60 12.65
C GLY A 81 -18.40 -3.72 13.78
N ASN A 82 -17.50 -2.95 14.40
CA ASN A 82 -17.89 -2.02 15.45
C ASN A 82 -17.45 -0.57 15.14
N GLY A 83 -16.85 -0.36 13.96
CA GLY A 83 -16.42 0.94 13.45
C GLY A 83 -15.26 1.59 14.22
N LYS A 84 -14.54 0.85 15.07
CA LYS A 84 -13.49 1.44 15.92
C LYS A 84 -12.14 1.54 15.23
N THR A 85 -11.68 0.45 14.62
CA THR A 85 -10.36 0.37 14.00
C THR A 85 -10.53 0.18 12.49
N THR A 86 -10.73 1.27 11.79
CA THR A 86 -11.14 1.31 10.39
C THR A 86 -10.46 2.43 9.63
N GLY A 87 -10.41 2.32 8.31
CA GLY A 87 -10.08 3.40 7.40
C GLY A 87 -8.81 3.22 6.60
N THR A 88 -8.58 4.19 5.75
CA THR A 88 -7.42 4.27 4.85
C THR A 88 -6.40 5.28 5.35
N GLU A 89 -5.13 5.00 5.18
CA GLU A 89 -4.02 5.89 5.49
C GLU A 89 -2.86 5.70 4.50
N ILE A 90 -2.01 6.69 4.39
CA ILE A 90 -0.83 6.61 3.54
C ILE A 90 0.38 7.14 4.29
N TYR A 91 1.51 6.48 4.09
CA TYR A 91 2.77 6.83 4.72
C TYR A 91 3.75 7.34 3.68
N VAL A 92 4.42 8.45 4.00
CA VAL A 92 5.57 8.97 3.26
C VAL A 92 6.79 9.03 4.16
N THR A 93 7.97 9.21 3.57
CA THR A 93 9.18 9.38 4.36
C THR A 93 9.20 10.74 5.08
N THR A 94 10.00 10.85 6.13
CA THR A 94 10.22 12.13 6.82
C THR A 94 10.92 13.16 5.94
N ALA A 95 11.60 12.73 4.87
CA ALA A 95 12.28 13.58 3.89
C ALA A 95 11.36 14.07 2.76
N GLU A 96 10.10 13.61 2.68
CA GLU A 96 9.16 14.09 1.67
C GLU A 96 8.74 15.53 1.96
N LYS A 97 8.89 16.42 0.96
CA LYS A 97 8.62 17.85 1.16
C LYS A 97 7.12 18.18 1.07
N THR A 98 6.43 17.55 0.14
CA THR A 98 5.01 17.79 -0.14
C THR A 98 4.24 16.47 -0.11
N VAL A 99 2.96 16.51 0.23
CA VAL A 99 2.08 15.34 0.36
C VAL A 99 0.74 15.56 -0.36
N GLY A 100 0.74 16.41 -1.39
CA GLY A 100 -0.50 16.77 -2.09
C GLY A 100 -1.12 15.60 -2.87
N VAL A 101 -0.29 14.73 -3.43
CA VAL A 101 -0.75 13.51 -4.14
C VAL A 101 -1.33 12.52 -3.14
N GLU A 102 -0.61 12.25 -2.07
CA GLU A 102 -0.99 11.29 -1.03
C GLU A 102 -2.27 11.72 -0.31
N THR A 103 -2.40 13.03 -0.03
CA THR A 103 -3.63 13.60 0.56
C THR A 103 -4.84 13.31 -0.34
N LYS A 104 -4.71 13.57 -1.65
CA LYS A 104 -5.79 13.31 -2.60
C LYS A 104 -6.13 11.82 -2.71
N ILE A 105 -5.13 10.93 -2.64
CA ILE A 105 -5.34 9.49 -2.67
C ILE A 105 -6.23 9.07 -1.49
N VAL A 106 -5.84 9.40 -0.25
CA VAL A 106 -6.63 8.99 0.93
C VAL A 106 -8.00 9.65 0.97
N GLU A 107 -8.13 10.91 0.53
CA GLU A 107 -9.43 11.59 0.43
C GLU A 107 -10.37 10.86 -0.55
N LYS A 108 -9.86 10.44 -1.71
CA LYS A 108 -10.64 9.73 -2.73
C LYS A 108 -11.05 8.34 -2.26
N ILE A 109 -10.16 7.61 -1.62
CA ILE A 109 -10.45 6.29 -1.05
C ILE A 109 -11.47 6.43 0.10
N ALA A 110 -11.28 7.41 0.99
CA ALA A 110 -12.20 7.67 2.09
C ALA A 110 -13.61 8.05 1.61
N ALA A 111 -13.72 8.74 0.47
CA ALA A 111 -15.02 9.09 -0.12
C ALA A 111 -15.86 7.88 -0.54
N LEU A 112 -15.28 6.68 -0.61
CA LEU A 112 -16.00 5.43 -0.80
C LEU A 112 -16.72 4.93 0.47
N GLY A 113 -16.52 5.58 1.60
CA GLY A 113 -17.14 5.25 2.89
C GLY A 113 -16.13 4.86 3.98
N LEU A 114 -14.84 4.77 3.66
CA LEU A 114 -13.79 4.49 4.62
C LEU A 114 -13.45 5.72 5.47
N LYS A 115 -13.01 5.51 6.70
CA LYS A 115 -12.49 6.59 7.53
C LYS A 115 -11.18 7.13 6.93
N ASN A 116 -11.09 8.45 6.76
CA ASN A 116 -9.84 9.11 6.40
C ASN A 116 -8.93 9.21 7.62
N ARG A 117 -7.81 8.47 7.62
CA ARG A 117 -6.79 8.49 8.69
C ARG A 117 -5.60 9.38 8.33
N GLY A 118 -5.61 9.95 7.13
CA GLY A 118 -4.66 10.96 6.66
C GLY A 118 -3.32 10.42 6.19
N VAL A 119 -2.41 11.37 5.97
CA VAL A 119 -1.02 11.12 5.59
C VAL A 119 -0.15 11.10 6.85
N LYS A 120 0.69 10.09 6.96
CA LYS A 120 1.62 9.89 8.08
C LYS A 120 3.06 9.85 7.59
N ARG A 121 4.02 9.98 8.50
CA ARG A 121 5.44 9.99 8.16
C ARG A 121 6.20 8.89 8.90
N THR A 122 6.95 8.10 8.12
CA THR A 122 7.83 7.06 8.65
C THR A 122 8.89 6.71 7.60
N ASN A 123 10.02 6.13 8.02
CA ASN A 123 11.08 5.73 7.12
C ASN A 123 11.12 4.20 6.97
N TRP A 124 10.00 3.60 6.57
CA TRP A 124 9.96 2.17 6.27
C TRP A 124 10.83 1.82 5.05
N ARG A 125 11.38 0.62 5.04
CA ARG A 125 12.49 0.20 4.18
C ARG A 125 12.29 0.52 2.69
N VAL A 126 11.16 0.14 2.11
CA VAL A 126 10.93 0.27 0.67
C VAL A 126 10.83 1.74 0.28
N ILE A 127 9.95 2.50 0.92
CA ILE A 127 9.76 3.92 0.62
C ILE A 127 10.99 4.75 0.96
N ALA A 128 11.71 4.43 2.04
CA ALA A 128 12.96 5.11 2.39
C ALA A 128 14.06 4.84 1.35
N ARG A 129 14.16 3.62 0.82
CA ARG A 129 15.11 3.30 -0.23
C ARG A 129 14.78 4.01 -1.54
N ALA A 130 13.51 4.07 -1.92
CA ALA A 130 13.07 4.82 -3.10
C ALA A 130 13.40 6.31 -2.94
N LYS A 131 13.11 6.90 -1.79
CA LYS A 131 13.43 8.30 -1.50
C LYS A 131 14.94 8.58 -1.52
N ALA A 132 15.75 7.69 -0.98
CA ALA A 132 17.22 7.79 -1.01
C ALA A 132 17.78 7.70 -2.45
N SER A 133 17.05 7.10 -3.38
CA SER A 133 17.36 7.05 -4.82
C SER A 133 16.89 8.28 -5.59
N GLY A 134 16.30 9.29 -4.91
CA GLY A 134 15.80 10.51 -5.51
C GLY A 134 14.34 10.45 -5.97
N THR A 135 13.62 9.35 -5.72
CA THR A 135 12.26 9.13 -6.18
C THR A 135 11.25 9.37 -5.06
N SER A 136 10.20 10.13 -5.33
CA SER A 136 9.08 10.29 -4.40
C SER A 136 8.36 8.95 -4.21
N SER A 137 7.93 8.69 -2.98
CA SER A 137 7.40 7.37 -2.64
C SER A 137 6.40 7.41 -1.49
N ALA A 138 5.44 6.50 -1.53
CA ALA A 138 4.48 6.30 -0.46
C ALA A 138 4.14 4.82 -0.27
N LEU A 139 3.67 4.51 0.94
CA LEU A 139 3.05 3.23 1.28
C LEU A 139 1.58 3.49 1.63
N LEU A 140 0.70 2.89 0.85
CA LEU A 140 -0.75 2.96 1.04
C LEU A 140 -1.23 1.76 1.87
N GLU A 141 -1.88 2.04 2.97
CA GLU A 141 -2.72 1.12 3.73
C GLU A 141 -4.16 1.31 3.24
N VAL A 142 -4.62 0.41 2.36
CA VAL A 142 -5.90 0.55 1.66
C VAL A 142 -7.05 0.62 2.67
N CYS A 143 -7.11 -0.34 3.58
CA CYS A 143 -8.07 -0.45 4.67
C CYS A 143 -7.62 -1.53 5.65
N PHE A 144 -8.40 -1.80 6.70
CA PHE A 144 -8.09 -2.88 7.65
C PHE A 144 -8.63 -4.21 7.13
N ILE A 145 -7.73 -5.16 6.83
CA ILE A 145 -8.11 -6.48 6.30
C ILE A 145 -8.85 -7.36 7.31
N ASP A 146 -8.70 -7.06 8.59
CA ASP A 146 -9.34 -7.76 9.71
C ASP A 146 -10.57 -7.04 10.26
N ASP A 147 -11.02 -5.98 9.58
CA ASP A 147 -12.22 -5.23 9.91
C ASP A 147 -13.35 -5.53 8.90
N LYS A 148 -14.51 -5.95 9.41
CA LYS A 148 -15.66 -6.30 8.57
C LYS A 148 -16.19 -5.12 7.78
N ASP A 149 -16.29 -3.95 8.41
CA ASP A 149 -16.88 -2.76 7.78
C ASP A 149 -16.00 -2.28 6.63
N ASP A 150 -14.68 -2.24 6.84
CA ASP A 150 -13.71 -1.88 5.81
C ASP A 150 -13.73 -2.86 4.64
N MET A 151 -13.72 -4.16 4.92
CA MET A 151 -13.69 -5.19 3.89
C MET A 151 -15.00 -5.28 3.10
N GLN A 152 -16.14 -4.93 3.68
CA GLN A 152 -17.39 -4.79 2.94
C GLN A 152 -17.33 -3.65 1.91
N ILE A 153 -16.69 -2.54 2.25
CA ILE A 153 -16.50 -1.42 1.30
C ILE A 153 -15.49 -1.80 0.22
N TYR A 154 -14.38 -2.44 0.60
CA TYR A 154 -13.33 -2.86 -0.33
C TYR A 154 -13.83 -3.85 -1.38
N THR A 155 -14.72 -4.78 -1.01
CA THR A 155 -15.22 -5.85 -1.90
C THR A 155 -16.51 -5.49 -2.64
N ALA A 156 -17.11 -4.34 -2.37
CA ALA A 156 -18.30 -3.85 -3.08
C ALA A 156 -17.93 -3.32 -4.47
#